data_087735af5c8722cee4938d73d38e4c0c
#
_entry.id   087735af5c8722cee4938d73d38e4c0c
#
_cell.length_a   1.000
_cell.length_b   1.000
_cell.length_c   1.000
_cell.angle_alpha   90.00
_cell.angle_beta   90.00
_cell.angle_gamma   90.00
#
_symmetry.space_group_name_H-M   'P 1'
#
loop_
_entity.id
_entity.type
_entity.pdbx_description
1 polymer ?
#
loop_
_entity_poly.entity_id
_entity_poly.type
_entity_poly.pdbx_seq_one_letter_code
_entity_poly.pdbx_strand_id
1 'polypeptide(L)'
;ISDLLIHLSSEQMSKPAKDAVDAEILDVIVGGRPVKFDEDDKDAPKEPVKQMFLDILKEQYGVEEEDFLSAEIEVVPAGPAREMGFDRSMILGHGQDDRVCAYTSLAAQLDVPQVETTSVTLLVDKEEIGSVGASGMTSRFFENAIAEIMALAGEDGPLALRRALANSRMLSSDVSAGFDHLYADRFEKKNAAIMGHGLCFNKYTGSRGKGGSNDADAEYFALIRDKIGRASCRERV
;
A
#
# COMPACT_ATOMS: atom_id res chain seq x y z
N ILE A 1 -20.62 3.17 -5.45
CA ILE A 1 -20.38 3.18 -6.90
C ILE A 1 -21.47 2.35 -7.57
N SER A 2 -22.08 2.87 -8.63
CA SER A 2 -23.02 2.13 -9.48
C SER A 2 -22.34 1.78 -10.81
N ASP A 3 -22.85 0.75 -11.46
CA ASP A 3 -22.46 0.37 -12.81
C ASP A 3 -23.70 0.05 -13.64
N LEU A 4 -23.54 -0.06 -14.96
CA LEU A 4 -24.64 -0.31 -15.87
C LEU A 4 -25.20 -1.73 -15.68
N LEU A 5 -26.52 -1.85 -15.74
CA LEU A 5 -27.18 -3.15 -15.87
C LEU A 5 -26.76 -3.80 -17.20
N ILE A 6 -26.66 -5.14 -17.20
CA ILE A 6 -26.26 -5.92 -18.39
C ILE A 6 -27.08 -5.54 -19.64
N HIS A 7 -28.35 -5.19 -19.48
CA HIS A 7 -29.22 -4.79 -20.58
C HIS A 7 -28.89 -3.42 -21.19
N LEU A 8 -28.10 -2.60 -20.48
CA LEU A 8 -27.66 -1.27 -20.90
C LEU A 8 -26.17 -1.20 -21.20
N SER A 9 -25.42 -2.24 -20.90
CA SER A 9 -23.95 -2.25 -20.93
C SER A 9 -23.33 -2.77 -22.24
N SER A 10 -24.12 -2.92 -23.30
CA SER A 10 -23.66 -3.50 -24.58
C SER A 10 -22.41 -2.82 -25.14
N GLU A 11 -22.33 -1.51 -25.09
CA GLU A 11 -21.17 -0.75 -25.53
C GLU A 11 -19.98 -0.97 -24.60
N GLN A 12 -20.18 -0.89 -23.29
CA GLN A 12 -19.15 -1.14 -22.27
C GLN A 12 -18.56 -2.55 -22.40
N MET A 13 -19.40 -3.56 -22.56
CA MET A 13 -18.98 -4.96 -22.71
C MET A 13 -18.20 -5.24 -24.00
N SER A 14 -18.30 -4.38 -25.01
CA SER A 14 -17.53 -4.49 -26.24
C SER A 14 -16.12 -3.88 -26.17
N LYS A 15 -15.82 -3.09 -25.11
CA LYS A 15 -14.51 -2.47 -24.90
C LYS A 15 -13.48 -3.51 -24.45
N PRO A 16 -12.18 -3.28 -24.72
CA PRO A 16 -11.12 -4.01 -24.05
C PRO A 16 -11.26 -3.90 -22.52
N ALA A 17 -10.90 -4.95 -21.77
CA ALA A 17 -11.08 -4.96 -20.31
C ALA A 17 -10.44 -3.76 -19.59
N LYS A 18 -9.30 -3.27 -20.09
CA LYS A 18 -8.60 -2.08 -19.55
C LYS A 18 -9.38 -0.76 -19.72
N ASP A 19 -10.33 -0.70 -20.66
CA ASP A 19 -11.11 0.47 -21.02
C ASP A 19 -12.60 0.29 -20.64
N ALA A 20 -12.97 -0.84 -20.04
CA ALA A 20 -14.36 -1.18 -19.71
C ALA A 20 -14.92 -0.36 -18.54
N VAL A 21 -14.07 0.06 -17.62
CA VAL A 21 -14.41 0.92 -16.50
C VAL A 21 -13.72 2.27 -16.69
N ASP A 22 -14.51 3.31 -16.83
CA ASP A 22 -14.00 4.67 -16.94
C ASP A 22 -13.80 5.25 -15.53
N ALA A 23 -12.60 5.66 -15.20
CA ALA A 23 -12.26 6.19 -13.88
C ALA A 23 -13.04 7.46 -13.54
N GLU A 24 -13.36 8.28 -14.53
CA GLU A 24 -14.08 9.55 -14.34
C GLU A 24 -15.55 9.37 -13.90
N ILE A 25 -16.11 8.16 -14.05
CA ILE A 25 -17.48 7.85 -13.63
C ILE A 25 -17.57 6.98 -12.37
N LEU A 26 -16.45 6.76 -11.68
CA LEU A 26 -16.41 5.99 -10.43
C LEU A 26 -16.88 6.81 -9.21
N ASP A 27 -17.96 7.56 -9.38
CA ASP A 27 -18.53 8.36 -8.30
C ASP A 27 -19.17 7.52 -7.20
N VAL A 28 -19.01 7.97 -5.96
CA VAL A 28 -19.58 7.31 -4.80
C VAL A 28 -21.00 7.82 -4.55
N ILE A 29 -21.95 6.91 -4.44
CA ILE A 29 -23.31 7.26 -4.01
C ILE A 29 -23.28 7.48 -2.50
N VAL A 30 -23.42 8.73 -2.06
CA VAL A 30 -23.31 9.13 -0.65
C VAL A 30 -24.66 9.25 0.05
N GLY A 31 -25.77 9.36 -0.70
CA GLY A 31 -27.10 9.45 -0.12
C GLY A 31 -28.17 9.79 -1.14
N GLY A 32 -29.42 9.85 -0.71
CA GLY A 32 -30.57 10.18 -1.55
C GLY A 32 -31.71 10.85 -0.78
N ARG A 33 -31.51 11.11 0.52
CA ARG A 33 -32.55 11.73 1.36
C ARG A 33 -32.39 13.26 1.36
N PRO A 34 -33.40 14.02 0.96
CA PRO A 34 -33.36 15.48 1.04
C PRO A 34 -33.54 15.96 2.49
N VAL A 35 -32.98 17.13 2.83
CA VAL A 35 -33.39 17.87 4.01
C VAL A 35 -34.84 18.28 3.89
N LYS A 36 -35.54 18.37 5.01
CA LYS A 36 -36.92 18.92 5.04
C LYS A 36 -36.84 20.44 5.18
N PHE A 37 -37.56 21.14 4.36
CA PHE A 37 -37.69 22.59 4.39
C PHE A 37 -39.15 22.98 4.03
N ASP A 38 -39.53 24.19 4.40
CA ASP A 38 -40.82 24.75 4.00
C ASP A 38 -40.72 25.21 2.54
N GLU A 39 -41.69 24.86 1.69
CA GLU A 39 -41.71 25.24 0.26
C GLU A 39 -41.74 26.76 0.06
N ASP A 40 -42.26 27.49 1.06
CA ASP A 40 -42.32 28.95 1.06
C ASP A 40 -41.04 29.61 1.63
N ASP A 41 -40.07 28.83 2.10
CA ASP A 41 -38.81 29.33 2.65
C ASP A 41 -37.91 29.86 1.53
N LYS A 42 -37.62 31.15 1.58
CA LYS A 42 -36.74 31.82 0.60
C LYS A 42 -35.29 31.36 0.69
N ASP A 43 -34.90 30.79 1.83
CA ASP A 43 -33.54 30.27 2.10
C ASP A 43 -33.46 28.74 1.90
N ALA A 44 -34.53 28.14 1.32
CA ALA A 44 -34.55 26.73 1.01
C ALA A 44 -33.36 26.32 0.13
N PRO A 45 -32.66 25.21 0.45
CA PRO A 45 -31.50 24.79 -0.32
C PRO A 45 -31.89 24.36 -1.75
N LYS A 46 -31.13 24.83 -2.74
CA LYS A 46 -31.36 24.46 -4.14
C LYS A 46 -31.10 22.97 -4.40
N GLU A 47 -30.19 22.37 -3.62
CA GLU A 47 -29.78 20.96 -3.71
C GLU A 47 -29.99 20.29 -2.34
N PRO A 48 -31.23 19.95 -1.98
CA PRO A 48 -31.55 19.51 -0.62
C PRO A 48 -30.94 18.14 -0.25
N VAL A 49 -30.62 17.29 -1.21
CA VAL A 49 -29.90 16.03 -0.97
C VAL A 49 -28.42 16.31 -0.65
N LYS A 50 -27.79 17.21 -1.40
CA LYS A 50 -26.42 17.67 -1.12
C LYS A 50 -26.35 18.32 0.26
N GLN A 51 -27.31 19.19 0.59
CA GLN A 51 -27.36 19.84 1.90
C GLN A 51 -27.41 18.82 3.05
N MET A 52 -28.27 17.78 2.93
CA MET A 52 -28.34 16.71 3.93
C MET A 52 -26.98 16.04 4.15
N PHE A 53 -26.24 15.77 3.06
CA PHE A 53 -24.93 15.17 3.15
C PHE A 53 -23.90 16.09 3.82
N LEU A 54 -23.89 17.36 3.45
CA LEU A 54 -23.01 18.36 4.07
C LEU A 54 -23.31 18.57 5.56
N ASP A 55 -24.59 18.58 5.95
CA ASP A 55 -25.00 18.68 7.35
C ASP A 55 -24.47 17.49 8.17
N ILE A 56 -24.57 16.28 7.63
CA ILE A 56 -24.02 15.07 8.26
C ILE A 56 -22.50 15.17 8.41
N LEU A 57 -21.79 15.60 7.38
CA LEU A 57 -20.33 15.74 7.42
C LEU A 57 -19.91 16.77 8.45
N LYS A 58 -20.60 17.92 8.50
CA LYS A 58 -20.32 18.97 9.47
C LYS A 58 -20.61 18.51 10.89
N GLU A 59 -21.74 17.88 11.15
CA GLU A 59 -22.14 17.43 12.48
C GLU A 59 -21.26 16.31 13.01
N GLN A 60 -20.92 15.32 12.18
CA GLN A 60 -20.21 14.12 12.63
C GLN A 60 -18.70 14.23 12.53
N TYR A 61 -18.18 14.96 11.56
CA TYR A 61 -16.74 15.00 11.25
C TYR A 61 -16.13 16.41 11.28
N GLY A 62 -16.96 17.46 11.38
CA GLY A 62 -16.49 18.85 11.33
C GLY A 62 -15.98 19.28 9.94
N VAL A 63 -16.39 18.58 8.89
CA VAL A 63 -15.98 18.82 7.49
C VAL A 63 -17.02 19.68 6.79
N GLU A 64 -16.58 20.72 6.10
CA GLU A 64 -17.41 21.61 5.29
C GLU A 64 -17.15 21.41 3.79
N GLU A 65 -18.03 21.94 2.93
CA GLU A 65 -17.90 21.79 1.49
C GLU A 65 -16.57 22.34 0.95
N GLU A 66 -16.07 23.42 1.53
CA GLU A 66 -14.81 24.06 1.13
C GLU A 66 -13.59 23.18 1.38
N ASP A 67 -13.65 22.28 2.36
CA ASP A 67 -12.56 21.36 2.67
C ASP A 67 -12.28 20.39 1.52
N PHE A 68 -13.30 20.04 0.71
CA PHE A 68 -13.16 19.16 -0.45
C PHE A 68 -12.29 19.74 -1.57
N LEU A 69 -12.06 21.06 -1.58
CA LEU A 69 -11.19 21.69 -2.59
C LEU A 69 -9.71 21.28 -2.46
N SER A 70 -9.30 20.83 -1.28
CA SER A 70 -7.92 20.43 -0.98
C SER A 70 -7.81 19.06 -0.30
N ALA A 71 -8.93 18.37 -0.11
CA ALA A 71 -8.94 17.05 0.53
C ALA A 71 -8.35 15.98 -0.40
N GLU A 72 -7.61 15.05 0.17
CA GLU A 72 -7.27 13.77 -0.43
C GLU A 72 -8.27 12.74 0.11
N ILE A 73 -9.07 12.15 -0.78
CA ILE A 73 -10.15 11.23 -0.42
C ILE A 73 -9.94 9.90 -1.10
N GLU A 74 -9.87 8.85 -0.32
CA GLU A 74 -9.71 7.48 -0.81
C GLU A 74 -10.98 6.67 -0.52
N VAL A 75 -11.46 5.95 -1.52
CA VAL A 75 -12.60 5.03 -1.38
C VAL A 75 -12.06 3.61 -1.32
N VAL A 76 -12.21 2.98 -0.16
CA VAL A 76 -11.67 1.66 0.10
C VAL A 76 -12.77 0.68 0.53
N PRO A 77 -12.60 -0.64 0.31
CA PRO A 77 -13.53 -1.64 0.84
C PRO A 77 -13.64 -1.58 2.37
N ALA A 78 -14.86 -1.51 2.87
CA ALA A 78 -15.13 -1.40 4.32
C ALA A 78 -15.20 -2.76 5.05
N GLY A 79 -15.16 -3.87 4.32
CA GLY A 79 -15.26 -5.21 4.91
C GLY A 79 -14.01 -5.59 5.71
N PRO A 80 -14.17 -6.29 6.87
CA PRO A 80 -13.03 -6.80 7.62
C PRO A 80 -12.31 -7.91 6.85
N ALA A 81 -11.05 -8.14 7.21
CA ALA A 81 -10.34 -9.34 6.79
C ALA A 81 -11.07 -10.59 7.31
N ARG A 82 -11.01 -11.68 6.55
CA ARG A 82 -11.70 -12.93 6.85
C ARG A 82 -10.89 -14.14 6.42
N GLU A 83 -11.15 -15.26 7.06
CA GLU A 83 -10.57 -16.53 6.67
C GLU A 83 -11.07 -16.99 5.30
N MET A 84 -10.17 -17.57 4.51
CA MET A 84 -10.44 -18.10 3.18
C MET A 84 -9.98 -19.55 3.08
N GLY A 85 -10.70 -20.33 2.27
CA GLY A 85 -10.54 -21.77 2.13
C GLY A 85 -11.41 -22.56 3.10
N PHE A 86 -11.69 -23.83 2.75
CA PHE A 86 -12.44 -24.72 3.65
C PHE A 86 -11.70 -25.05 4.94
N ASP A 87 -10.38 -25.06 4.86
CA ASP A 87 -9.45 -25.28 5.97
C ASP A 87 -9.07 -23.99 6.72
N ARG A 88 -9.54 -22.84 6.24
CA ARG A 88 -9.27 -21.51 6.82
C ARG A 88 -7.78 -21.16 6.88
N SER A 89 -6.99 -21.72 5.97
CA SER A 89 -5.53 -21.56 5.97
C SER A 89 -5.05 -20.23 5.40
N MET A 90 -5.94 -19.45 4.79
CA MET A 90 -5.62 -18.19 4.14
C MET A 90 -6.45 -17.04 4.73
N ILE A 91 -5.97 -15.83 4.55
CA ILE A 91 -6.69 -14.60 4.96
C ILE A 91 -6.97 -13.78 3.70
N LEU A 92 -8.24 -13.44 3.51
CA LEU A 92 -8.70 -12.52 2.49
C LEU A 92 -8.98 -11.16 3.12
N GLY A 93 -8.33 -10.12 2.64
CA GLY A 93 -8.54 -8.77 3.12
C GLY A 93 -8.05 -7.74 2.11
N HIS A 94 -8.62 -6.54 2.17
CA HIS A 94 -8.12 -5.41 1.41
C HIS A 94 -6.77 -4.94 1.96
N GLY A 95 -5.85 -4.59 1.07
CA GLY A 95 -4.54 -4.03 1.44
C GLY A 95 -3.57 -5.05 2.05
N GLN A 96 -3.70 -6.35 1.71
CA GLN A 96 -2.68 -7.36 2.04
C GLN A 96 -1.33 -7.01 1.40
N ASP A 97 -1.35 -6.43 0.23
CA ASP A 97 -0.26 -5.72 -0.37
C ASP A 97 -0.34 -4.24 0.08
N ASP A 98 0.54 -3.75 0.97
CA ASP A 98 1.65 -4.51 1.61
C ASP A 98 1.53 -4.50 3.15
N ARG A 99 0.31 -4.52 3.68
CA ARG A 99 0.09 -4.51 5.16
C ARG A 99 0.67 -5.73 5.85
N VAL A 100 0.75 -6.86 5.18
CA VAL A 100 1.31 -8.08 5.78
C VAL A 100 2.81 -7.91 6.04
N CYS A 101 3.55 -7.31 5.11
CA CYS A 101 4.98 -7.06 5.31
C CYS A 101 5.23 -5.86 6.25
N ALA A 102 4.40 -4.81 6.16
CA ALA A 102 4.45 -3.68 7.08
C ALA A 102 4.24 -4.13 8.53
N TYR A 103 3.22 -4.96 8.79
CA TYR A 103 2.93 -5.50 10.12
C TYR A 103 4.06 -6.38 10.65
N THR A 104 4.55 -7.32 9.84
CA THR A 104 5.62 -8.22 10.26
C THR A 104 6.94 -7.49 10.49
N SER A 105 7.25 -6.46 9.72
CA SER A 105 8.42 -5.60 9.94
C SER A 105 8.32 -4.83 11.26
N LEU A 106 7.15 -4.25 11.55
CA LEU A 106 6.91 -3.57 12.83
C LEU A 106 6.96 -4.54 14.00
N ALA A 107 6.32 -5.69 13.90
CA ALA A 107 6.32 -6.71 14.96
C ALA A 107 7.74 -7.19 15.26
N ALA A 108 8.54 -7.45 14.22
CA ALA A 108 9.94 -7.83 14.37
C ALA A 108 10.76 -6.75 15.11
N GLN A 109 10.53 -5.47 14.79
CA GLN A 109 11.19 -4.36 15.49
C GLN A 109 10.83 -4.29 16.97
N LEU A 110 9.56 -4.54 17.32
CA LEU A 110 9.09 -4.53 18.70
C LEU A 110 9.56 -5.74 19.50
N ASP A 111 9.77 -6.88 18.85
CA ASP A 111 10.18 -8.14 19.48
C ASP A 111 11.70 -8.21 19.71
N VAL A 112 12.50 -7.33 19.13
CA VAL A 112 13.95 -7.31 19.33
C VAL A 112 14.29 -6.85 20.77
N PRO A 113 14.83 -7.72 21.62
CA PRO A 113 15.06 -7.39 23.03
C PRO A 113 16.22 -6.43 23.25
N GLN A 114 17.22 -6.47 22.38
CA GLN A 114 18.40 -5.62 22.43
C GLN A 114 19.05 -5.51 21.05
N VAL A 115 19.51 -4.33 20.69
CA VAL A 115 20.25 -4.07 19.46
C VAL A 115 21.65 -3.55 19.79
N GLU A 116 22.65 -3.98 19.02
CA GLU A 116 24.03 -3.47 19.11
C GLU A 116 24.22 -2.17 18.33
N THR A 117 23.39 -1.96 17.31
CA THR A 117 23.36 -0.77 16.45
C THR A 117 21.92 -0.27 16.34
N THR A 118 21.75 0.99 15.94
CA THR A 118 20.42 1.57 15.74
C THR A 118 19.63 0.75 14.72
N SER A 119 18.42 0.34 15.10
CA SER A 119 17.47 -0.35 14.25
C SER A 119 16.28 0.57 13.98
N VAL A 120 15.84 0.62 12.73
CA VAL A 120 14.74 1.48 12.28
C VAL A 120 13.79 0.67 11.42
N THR A 121 12.51 0.72 11.73
CA THR A 121 11.46 0.28 10.81
C THR A 121 10.83 1.50 10.16
N LEU A 122 10.86 1.54 8.85
CA LEU A 122 10.31 2.61 8.04
C LEU A 122 9.08 2.08 7.28
N LEU A 123 7.92 2.63 7.60
CA LEU A 123 6.67 2.36 6.90
C LEU A 123 6.37 3.55 5.99
N VAL A 124 6.33 3.30 4.70
CA VAL A 124 6.16 4.35 3.68
C VAL A 124 4.85 4.17 2.94
N ASP A 125 4.36 5.26 2.39
CA ASP A 125 3.18 5.34 1.54
C ASP A 125 3.57 5.54 0.07
N LYS A 126 2.60 5.44 -0.84
CA LYS A 126 2.74 5.77 -2.28
C LYS A 126 3.66 4.83 -3.08
N GLU A 127 3.92 3.60 -2.59
CA GLU A 127 4.73 2.62 -3.34
C GLU A 127 4.11 2.31 -4.70
N GLU A 128 2.80 2.05 -4.75
CA GLU A 128 2.04 1.64 -5.93
C GLU A 128 2.03 2.67 -7.07
N ILE A 129 2.25 3.93 -6.74
CA ILE A 129 2.37 5.02 -7.72
C ILE A 129 3.82 5.45 -7.98
N GLY A 130 4.80 4.67 -7.53
CA GLY A 130 6.23 4.89 -7.76
C GLY A 130 6.94 5.60 -6.62
N SER A 131 6.47 5.48 -5.40
CA SER A 131 7.09 6.04 -4.18
C SER A 131 7.27 7.56 -4.20
N VAL A 132 6.41 8.27 -4.92
CA VAL A 132 6.45 9.73 -5.09
C VAL A 132 5.74 10.47 -3.97
N GLY A 133 5.81 11.81 -4.00
CA GLY A 133 5.15 12.68 -3.02
C GLY A 133 5.95 12.84 -1.72
N ALA A 134 5.36 13.55 -0.75
CA ALA A 134 6.02 13.92 0.50
C ALA A 134 6.20 12.74 1.46
N SER A 135 5.36 11.71 1.37
CA SER A 135 5.36 10.51 2.22
C SER A 135 5.96 9.27 1.54
N GLY A 136 6.29 9.35 0.24
CA GLY A 136 6.91 8.26 -0.49
C GLY A 136 8.40 8.08 -0.19
N MET A 137 8.94 6.90 -0.50
CA MET A 137 10.34 6.57 -0.22
C MET A 137 11.36 7.45 -0.99
N THR A 138 10.97 8.04 -2.12
CA THR A 138 11.82 8.98 -2.88
C THR A 138 11.86 10.39 -2.28
N SER A 139 11.04 10.66 -1.26
CA SER A 139 11.07 11.93 -0.54
C SER A 139 12.33 12.08 0.33
N ARG A 140 12.55 13.29 0.84
CA ARG A 140 13.63 13.55 1.81
C ARG A 140 13.25 13.26 3.25
N PHE A 141 12.03 12.77 3.48
CA PHE A 141 11.51 12.58 4.84
C PHE A 141 12.42 11.69 5.68
N PHE A 142 12.77 10.50 5.17
CA PHE A 142 13.62 9.56 5.90
C PHE A 142 15.00 10.11 6.20
N GLU A 143 15.69 10.65 5.18
CA GLU A 143 17.02 11.23 5.36
C GLU A 143 17.02 12.37 6.37
N ASN A 144 16.01 13.26 6.29
CA ASN A 144 15.88 14.39 7.22
C ASN A 144 15.61 13.90 8.66
N ALA A 145 14.72 12.94 8.84
CA ALA A 145 14.43 12.38 10.16
C ALA A 145 15.68 11.75 10.80
N ILE A 146 16.47 11.00 10.04
CA ILE A 146 17.72 10.40 10.53
C ILE A 146 18.75 11.50 10.85
N ALA A 147 18.86 12.53 10.00
CA ALA A 147 19.78 13.65 10.25
C ALA A 147 19.45 14.37 11.57
N GLU A 148 18.17 14.64 11.83
CA GLU A 148 17.71 15.26 13.08
C GLU A 148 18.00 14.38 14.29
N ILE A 149 17.73 13.08 14.21
CA ILE A 149 18.04 12.12 15.29
C ILE A 149 19.54 12.10 15.58
N MET A 150 20.39 12.08 14.53
CA MET A 150 21.84 12.10 14.68
C MET A 150 22.31 13.41 15.30
N ALA A 151 21.78 14.54 14.88
CA ALA A 151 22.10 15.85 15.47
C ALA A 151 21.77 15.90 16.97
N LEU A 152 20.60 15.39 17.36
CA LEU A 152 20.20 15.26 18.77
C LEU A 152 21.13 14.33 19.57
N ALA A 153 21.73 13.35 18.93
CA ALA A 153 22.74 12.46 19.52
C ALA A 153 24.16 13.07 19.53
N GLY A 154 24.36 14.28 19.01
CA GLY A 154 25.67 14.93 18.91
C GLY A 154 26.51 14.50 17.69
N GLU A 155 25.90 13.84 16.71
CA GLU A 155 26.53 13.34 15.50
C GLU A 155 26.12 14.20 14.26
N ASP A 156 26.45 15.49 14.30
CA ASP A 156 26.02 16.50 13.32
C ASP A 156 27.06 16.90 12.26
N GLY A 157 28.14 16.14 12.16
CA GLY A 157 29.20 16.41 11.20
C GLY A 157 28.71 16.36 9.73
N PRO A 158 29.32 17.15 8.81
CA PRO A 158 28.82 17.31 7.42
C PRO A 158 28.77 16.02 6.59
N LEU A 159 29.45 14.97 7.02
CA LEU A 159 29.40 13.65 6.39
C LEU A 159 28.75 12.59 7.28
N ALA A 160 28.28 12.95 8.47
CA ALA A 160 27.76 11.99 9.45
C ALA A 160 26.62 11.13 8.87
N LEU A 161 25.58 11.75 8.37
CA LEU A 161 24.44 11.08 7.73
C LEU A 161 24.89 10.18 6.56
N ARG A 162 25.74 10.67 5.67
CA ARG A 162 26.21 9.90 4.51
C ARG A 162 27.00 8.65 4.92
N ARG A 163 27.82 8.77 5.96
CA ARG A 163 28.56 7.64 6.51
C ARG A 163 27.65 6.64 7.22
N ALA A 164 26.67 7.13 7.97
CA ALA A 164 25.66 6.28 8.61
C ALA A 164 24.89 5.47 7.56
N LEU A 165 24.37 6.11 6.52
CA LEU A 165 23.65 5.43 5.45
C LEU A 165 24.54 4.44 4.68
N ALA A 166 25.78 4.80 4.38
CA ALA A 166 26.71 3.90 3.69
C ALA A 166 27.07 2.65 4.52
N ASN A 167 27.06 2.75 5.84
CA ASN A 167 27.29 1.64 6.75
C ASN A 167 26.02 0.89 7.17
N SER A 168 24.86 1.38 6.75
CA SER A 168 23.57 0.77 7.05
C SER A 168 23.28 -0.41 6.12
N ARG A 169 22.42 -1.29 6.60
CA ARG A 169 21.84 -2.39 5.82
C ARG A 169 20.34 -2.25 5.84
N MET A 170 19.70 -2.48 4.70
CA MET A 170 18.26 -2.35 4.55
C MET A 170 17.66 -3.66 4.03
N LEU A 171 16.57 -4.08 4.64
CA LEU A 171 15.68 -5.08 4.10
C LEU A 171 14.47 -4.32 3.51
N SER A 172 14.25 -4.48 2.21
CA SER A 172 13.03 -4.01 1.57
C SER A 172 12.02 -5.15 1.61
N SER A 173 10.93 -4.93 2.31
CA SER A 173 9.90 -5.94 2.56
C SER A 173 8.68 -5.60 1.75
N ASP A 174 8.24 -6.55 0.93
CA ASP A 174 7.12 -6.43 0.02
C ASP A 174 6.55 -7.81 -0.28
N VAL A 175 5.34 -7.90 -0.81
CA VAL A 175 4.73 -9.17 -1.20
C VAL A 175 5.23 -9.63 -2.57
N SER A 176 5.18 -10.94 -2.80
CA SER A 176 5.47 -11.54 -4.10
C SER A 176 4.26 -12.33 -4.60
N ALA A 177 3.99 -12.25 -5.90
CA ALA A 177 2.96 -13.07 -6.53
C ALA A 177 3.28 -14.57 -6.34
N GLY A 178 2.38 -15.28 -5.67
CA GLY A 178 2.47 -16.72 -5.53
C GLY A 178 2.21 -17.43 -6.87
N PHE A 179 2.90 -18.55 -7.11
CA PHE A 179 2.67 -19.36 -8.30
C PHE A 179 1.22 -19.83 -8.36
N ASP A 180 0.52 -19.46 -9.43
CA ASP A 180 -0.85 -19.85 -9.68
C ASP A 180 -0.90 -20.93 -10.75
N HIS A 181 -1.45 -22.11 -10.38
CA HIS A 181 -1.56 -23.25 -11.29
C HIS A 181 -2.51 -23.02 -12.48
N LEU A 182 -3.50 -22.12 -12.33
CA LEU A 182 -4.42 -21.76 -13.40
C LEU A 182 -3.76 -20.88 -14.47
N TYR A 183 -2.71 -20.16 -14.07
CA TYR A 183 -1.94 -19.25 -14.92
C TYR A 183 -0.46 -19.63 -14.98
N ALA A 184 -0.17 -20.93 -14.92
CA ALA A 184 1.20 -21.44 -14.87
C ALA A 184 2.09 -20.96 -16.02
N ASP A 185 1.50 -20.67 -17.17
CA ASP A 185 2.18 -20.12 -18.36
C ASP A 185 2.64 -18.66 -18.19
N ARG A 186 2.17 -17.97 -17.14
CA ARG A 186 2.57 -16.60 -16.81
C ARG A 186 3.75 -16.52 -15.85
N PHE A 187 4.18 -17.65 -15.31
CA PHE A 187 5.24 -17.72 -14.32
C PHE A 187 6.46 -18.48 -14.84
N GLU A 188 7.66 -18.00 -14.51
CA GLU A 188 8.86 -18.85 -14.58
C GLU A 188 8.92 -19.71 -13.32
N LYS A 189 8.52 -20.97 -13.44
CA LYS A 189 8.33 -21.87 -12.29
C LYS A 189 9.55 -22.02 -11.39
N LYS A 190 10.76 -21.85 -11.95
CA LYS A 190 12.01 -21.94 -11.17
C LYS A 190 12.26 -20.72 -10.28
N ASN A 191 11.64 -19.58 -10.63
CA ASN A 191 11.80 -18.29 -9.94
C ASN A 191 10.51 -17.78 -9.30
N ALA A 192 9.49 -18.60 -9.23
CA ALA A 192 8.21 -18.22 -8.63
C ALA A 192 8.19 -18.54 -7.13
N ALA A 193 7.56 -17.65 -6.35
CA ALA A 193 7.22 -17.93 -4.97
C ALA A 193 6.14 -19.02 -4.92
N ILE A 194 6.27 -19.97 -4.00
CA ILE A 194 5.30 -21.04 -3.83
C ILE A 194 4.72 -20.93 -2.42
N MET A 195 3.40 -20.76 -2.33
CA MET A 195 2.69 -20.64 -1.06
C MET A 195 3.00 -21.82 -0.14
N GLY A 196 3.23 -21.53 1.14
CA GLY A 196 3.56 -22.53 2.15
C GLY A 196 5.02 -23.03 2.14
N HIS A 197 5.89 -22.51 1.26
CA HIS A 197 7.29 -22.92 1.19
C HIS A 197 8.24 -22.01 1.99
N GLY A 198 7.71 -21.06 2.76
CA GLY A 198 8.49 -20.17 3.63
C GLY A 198 8.73 -18.80 3.01
N LEU A 199 9.72 -18.10 3.55
CA LEU A 199 10.07 -16.74 3.15
C LEU A 199 10.67 -16.73 1.74
N CYS A 200 10.24 -15.76 0.92
CA CYS A 200 10.76 -15.56 -0.42
C CYS A 200 11.79 -14.43 -0.44
N PHE A 201 12.94 -14.67 -1.05
CA PHE A 201 13.95 -13.65 -1.31
C PHE A 201 14.08 -13.39 -2.79
N ASN A 202 14.02 -12.12 -3.16
CA ASN A 202 14.21 -11.69 -4.52
C ASN A 202 15.55 -10.96 -4.67
N LYS A 203 16.42 -11.46 -5.54
CA LYS A 203 17.62 -10.73 -5.92
C LYS A 203 17.27 -9.53 -6.82
N TYR A 204 16.30 -9.71 -7.69
CA TYR A 204 15.80 -8.68 -8.61
C TYR A 204 14.32 -8.49 -8.40
N THR A 205 13.87 -7.24 -8.40
CA THR A 205 12.46 -6.87 -8.41
C THR A 205 12.11 -6.12 -9.69
N GLY A 206 10.83 -6.06 -10.04
CA GLY A 206 10.34 -5.33 -11.19
C GLY A 206 9.48 -6.17 -12.12
N SER A 207 8.46 -5.56 -12.72
CA SER A 207 7.41 -6.25 -13.47
C SER A 207 7.66 -6.36 -14.99
N ARG A 208 8.60 -5.62 -15.55
CA ARG A 208 8.81 -5.51 -17.00
C ARG A 208 10.28 -5.67 -17.41
N GLY A 209 10.92 -6.70 -16.87
CA GLY A 209 12.34 -6.91 -17.07
C GLY A 209 13.18 -6.08 -16.10
N LYS A 210 14.47 -5.89 -16.40
CA LYS A 210 15.43 -5.28 -15.48
C LYS A 210 15.39 -3.75 -15.41
N GLY A 211 14.58 -3.09 -16.22
CA GLY A 211 14.42 -1.64 -16.18
C GLY A 211 13.63 -1.21 -14.94
N GLY A 212 14.21 -0.38 -14.08
CA GLY A 212 13.60 0.06 -12.82
C GLY A 212 13.59 -0.97 -11.71
N SER A 213 14.27 -2.11 -11.89
CA SER A 213 14.38 -3.16 -10.87
C SER A 213 15.47 -2.84 -9.86
N ASN A 214 15.31 -3.33 -8.62
CA ASN A 214 16.38 -3.41 -7.65
C ASN A 214 17.28 -4.59 -7.93
N ASP A 215 18.56 -4.47 -7.59
CA ASP A 215 19.56 -5.53 -7.62
C ASP A 215 20.16 -5.67 -6.21
N ALA A 216 19.72 -6.69 -5.47
CA ALA A 216 20.21 -6.92 -4.13
C ALA A 216 21.71 -7.23 -4.13
N ASP A 217 22.46 -6.65 -3.17
CA ASP A 217 23.86 -6.93 -2.95
C ASP A 217 24.09 -8.41 -2.65
N ALA A 218 25.01 -9.05 -3.38
CA ALA A 218 25.24 -10.49 -3.29
C ALA A 218 25.83 -10.92 -1.94
N GLU A 219 26.69 -10.11 -1.34
CA GLU A 219 27.31 -10.42 -0.04
C GLU A 219 26.28 -10.28 1.08
N TYR A 220 25.45 -9.24 1.01
CA TYR A 220 24.37 -9.07 1.98
C TYR A 220 23.30 -10.16 1.84
N PHE A 221 22.97 -10.55 0.61
CA PHE A 221 22.07 -11.67 0.34
C PHE A 221 22.59 -12.98 0.96
N ALA A 222 23.88 -13.28 0.80
CA ALA A 222 24.50 -14.44 1.41
C ALA A 222 24.47 -14.40 2.95
N LEU A 223 24.70 -13.24 3.54
CA LEU A 223 24.59 -13.03 4.98
C LEU A 223 23.18 -13.35 5.51
N ILE A 224 22.14 -12.87 4.81
CA ILE A 224 20.74 -13.14 5.19
C ILE A 224 20.42 -14.63 5.09
N ARG A 225 20.84 -15.30 4.02
CA ARG A 225 20.70 -16.75 3.87
C ARG A 225 21.30 -17.52 5.03
N ASP A 226 22.50 -17.16 5.43
CA ASP A 226 23.18 -17.83 6.55
C ASP A 226 22.45 -17.61 7.88
N LYS A 227 21.88 -16.43 8.11
CA LYS A 227 21.12 -16.10 9.32
C LYS A 227 19.79 -16.86 9.41
N ILE A 228 19.06 -16.96 8.30
CA ILE A 228 17.77 -17.65 8.27
C ILE A 228 17.94 -19.17 8.25
N GLY A 229 19.09 -19.63 7.76
CA GLY A 229 19.40 -21.05 7.63
C GLY A 229 18.86 -21.68 6.34
N ARG A 230 19.53 -22.73 5.91
CA ARG A 230 19.24 -23.42 4.62
C ARG A 230 17.88 -24.11 4.58
N ALA A 231 17.26 -24.38 5.74
CA ALA A 231 16.02 -25.14 5.85
C ALA A 231 14.75 -24.32 5.59
N SER A 232 14.80 -23.00 5.78
CA SER A 232 13.64 -22.11 5.67
C SER A 232 13.62 -21.29 4.39
N CYS A 233 14.73 -21.26 3.63
CA CYS A 233 14.81 -20.53 2.37
C CYS A 233 15.01 -21.49 1.23
N ARG A 234 13.99 -21.68 0.41
CA ARG A 234 14.21 -22.22 -0.92
C ARG A 234 14.43 -21.03 -1.86
N GLU A 235 15.70 -20.62 -1.93
CA GLU A 235 16.18 -19.84 -3.06
C GLU A 235 15.97 -20.66 -4.32
N ARG A 236 15.27 -20.09 -5.28
CA ARG A 236 15.30 -20.57 -6.66
C ARG A 236 15.82 -19.43 -7.50
N VAL A 237 17.08 -19.54 -7.86
CA VAL A 237 17.69 -18.71 -8.90
C VAL A 237 17.18 -19.15 -10.26
#